data_eb6b06d3b4905420cb855b861b981ef1
#
_entry.id   eb6b06d3b4905420cb855b861b981ef1
#
_cell.length_a   1.000
_cell.length_b   1.000
_cell.length_c   1.000
_cell.angle_alpha   90.00
_cell.angle_beta   90.00
_cell.angle_gamma   90.00
#
_symmetry.space_group_name_H-M   'P 1'
#
loop_
_entity.id
_entity.type
_entity.pdbx_description
1 polymer ?
#
loop_
_entity_poly.entity_id
_entity_poly.type
_entity_poly.pdbx_seq_one_letter_code
_entity_poly.pdbx_strand_id
1 'polypeptide(L)'
;MTYKYFSKAEFRCRETQENNVSEDLILALDTLRESVGFPLIVTSGFRSVNHSAEINKPNGPGTHARGIAADLKVTNGFERMNIVHEALKMGVFTGIGVHKNFIHLDMRDSTPVMWSYYS
;
A
#
# COMPACT_ATOMS: atom_id res chain seq x y z
N MET A 1 -14.06 11.05 -8.52
CA MET A 1 -13.35 11.79 -7.47
C MET A 1 -11.94 12.11 -7.93
N THR A 2 -11.46 13.29 -7.60
CA THR A 2 -10.14 13.76 -8.03
C THR A 2 -9.15 13.62 -6.89
N TYR A 3 -7.99 13.06 -7.20
CA TYR A 3 -6.89 12.93 -6.25
C TYR A 3 -5.80 13.93 -6.59
N LYS A 4 -5.09 14.43 -5.58
CA LYS A 4 -4.07 15.45 -5.79
C LYS A 4 -2.78 14.88 -6.37
N TYR A 5 -2.35 13.72 -5.87
CA TYR A 5 -1.05 13.15 -6.24
C TYR A 5 -1.12 11.81 -6.97
N PHE A 6 -2.27 11.14 -6.93
CA PHE A 6 -2.41 9.80 -7.49
C PHE A 6 -3.51 9.74 -8.52
N SER A 7 -3.42 8.78 -9.43
CA SER A 7 -4.53 8.37 -10.29
C SER A 7 -4.90 6.94 -9.92
N LYS A 8 -6.16 6.59 -10.12
CA LYS A 8 -6.62 5.22 -9.86
C LYS A 8 -5.82 4.21 -10.67
N ALA A 9 -5.43 4.56 -11.89
CA ALA A 9 -4.68 3.67 -12.78
C ALA A 9 -3.35 3.20 -12.21
N GLU A 10 -2.72 3.99 -11.32
CA GLU A 10 -1.46 3.60 -10.70
C GLU A 10 -1.59 2.37 -9.81
N PHE A 11 -2.81 2.03 -9.41
CA PHE A 11 -3.09 0.93 -8.49
C PHE A 11 -3.54 -0.35 -9.17
N ARG A 12 -3.60 -0.38 -10.50
CA ARG A 12 -4.10 -1.55 -11.23
C ARG A 12 -3.23 -2.78 -10.99
N CYS A 13 -3.84 -3.96 -11.04
CA CYS A 13 -3.12 -5.22 -10.99
C CYS A 13 -2.15 -5.30 -12.16
N ARG A 14 -0.87 -5.57 -11.89
CA ARG A 14 0.17 -5.57 -12.93
C ARG A 14 0.07 -6.78 -13.87
N GLU A 15 -0.53 -7.87 -13.40
CA GLU A 15 -0.67 -9.08 -14.23
C GLU A 15 -1.97 -9.10 -15.03
N THR A 16 -3.09 -8.70 -14.42
CA THR A 16 -4.41 -8.83 -15.06
C THR A 16 -4.98 -7.51 -15.54
N GLN A 17 -4.42 -6.38 -15.15
CA GLN A 17 -4.89 -5.02 -15.40
C GLN A 17 -6.22 -4.69 -14.70
N GLU A 18 -6.78 -5.63 -13.92
CA GLU A 18 -7.96 -5.36 -13.12
C GLU A 18 -7.63 -4.34 -12.03
N ASN A 19 -8.63 -3.57 -11.61
CA ASN A 19 -8.41 -2.53 -10.61
C ASN A 19 -9.66 -2.29 -9.78
N ASN A 20 -9.66 -2.85 -8.58
CA ASN A 20 -10.73 -2.63 -7.62
C ASN A 20 -10.18 -2.01 -6.33
N VAL A 21 -9.23 -1.08 -6.50
CA VAL A 21 -8.63 -0.38 -5.38
C VAL A 21 -9.67 0.50 -4.67
N SER A 22 -9.60 0.55 -3.34
CA SER A 22 -10.47 1.40 -2.53
C SER A 22 -10.13 2.87 -2.71
N GLU A 23 -11.16 3.72 -2.88
CA GLU A 23 -10.95 5.17 -2.91
C GLU A 23 -10.41 5.68 -1.57
N ASP A 24 -10.84 5.08 -0.46
CA ASP A 24 -10.35 5.47 0.86
C ASP A 24 -8.84 5.27 0.97
N LEU A 25 -8.33 4.20 0.38
CA LEU A 25 -6.88 3.97 0.36
C LEU A 25 -6.16 5.05 -0.43
N ILE A 26 -6.67 5.40 -1.61
CA ILE A 26 -6.04 6.44 -2.44
C ILE A 26 -6.05 7.78 -1.73
N LEU A 27 -7.17 8.14 -1.09
CA LEU A 27 -7.28 9.40 -0.35
C LEU A 27 -6.31 9.44 0.84
N ALA A 28 -6.17 8.32 1.55
CA ALA A 28 -5.22 8.22 2.66
C ALA A 28 -3.78 8.39 2.16
N LEU A 29 -3.45 7.78 1.02
CA LEU A 29 -2.12 7.91 0.43
C LEU A 29 -1.85 9.32 -0.09
N ASP A 30 -2.87 10.02 -0.60
CA ASP A 30 -2.76 11.42 -0.97
C ASP A 30 -2.36 12.27 0.25
N THR A 31 -3.02 12.04 1.38
CA THR A 31 -2.72 12.75 2.63
C THR A 31 -1.29 12.42 3.10
N LEU A 32 -0.91 11.16 3.02
CA LEU A 32 0.44 10.73 3.39
C LEU A 32 1.49 11.42 2.51
N ARG A 33 1.23 11.47 1.19
CA ARG A 33 2.13 12.13 0.25
C ARG A 33 2.34 13.61 0.61
N GLU A 34 1.28 14.29 0.99
CA GLU A 34 1.37 15.69 1.43
C GLU A 34 2.25 15.81 2.67
N SER A 35 2.10 14.89 3.61
CA SER A 35 2.85 14.92 4.88
C SER A 35 4.34 14.62 4.72
N VAL A 36 4.70 13.65 3.87
CA VAL A 36 6.12 13.29 3.71
C VAL A 36 6.89 14.28 2.85
N GLY A 37 6.21 14.97 1.93
CA GLY A 37 6.82 16.02 1.12
C GLY A 37 7.66 15.55 -0.06
N PHE A 38 7.68 14.26 -0.37
CA PHE A 38 8.39 13.71 -1.53
C PHE A 38 7.50 12.72 -2.29
N PRO A 39 7.78 12.46 -3.58
CA PRO A 39 6.93 11.56 -4.37
C PRO A 39 6.85 10.15 -3.79
N LEU A 40 5.63 9.59 -3.77
CA LEU A 40 5.38 8.20 -3.39
C LEU A 40 5.07 7.41 -4.65
N ILE A 41 5.82 6.34 -4.88
CA ILE A 41 5.69 5.51 -6.09
C ILE A 41 5.08 4.18 -5.70
N VAL A 42 3.90 3.87 -6.25
CA VAL A 42 3.22 2.61 -6.00
C VAL A 42 3.88 1.53 -6.86
N THR A 43 4.48 0.54 -6.21
CA THR A 43 5.08 -0.61 -6.91
C THR A 43 4.11 -1.78 -6.97
N SER A 44 3.15 -1.86 -6.06
CA SER A 44 2.10 -2.87 -6.08
C SER A 44 0.85 -2.29 -5.41
N GLY A 45 -0.25 -2.24 -6.15
CA GLY A 45 -1.53 -1.77 -5.64
C GLY A 45 -2.51 -2.92 -5.53
N PHE A 46 -3.63 -2.84 -6.28
CA PHE A 46 -4.60 -3.93 -6.32
C PHE A 46 -3.99 -5.17 -6.97
N ARG A 47 -4.32 -6.34 -6.42
CA ARG A 47 -3.99 -7.64 -7.02
C ARG A 47 -5.28 -8.41 -7.23
N SER A 48 -5.55 -8.79 -8.48
CA SER A 48 -6.66 -9.70 -8.78
C SER A 48 -6.47 -11.01 -8.01
N VAL A 49 -7.56 -11.67 -7.65
CA VAL A 49 -7.49 -13.03 -7.05
C VAL A 49 -6.80 -14.02 -7.98
N ASN A 50 -6.71 -13.68 -9.27
CA ASN A 50 -6.03 -14.48 -10.28
C ASN A 50 -4.53 -14.12 -10.42
N HIS A 51 -4.02 -13.16 -9.65
CA HIS A 51 -2.60 -12.83 -9.63
C HIS A 51 -1.82 -14.01 -9.04
N SER A 52 -0.64 -14.28 -9.58
CA SER A 52 0.19 -15.41 -9.14
C SER A 52 0.47 -15.41 -7.64
N ALA A 53 0.57 -14.23 -7.01
CA ALA A 53 0.81 -14.11 -5.59
C ALA A 53 -0.43 -14.41 -4.73
N GLU A 54 -1.63 -14.38 -5.32
CA GLU A 54 -2.89 -14.56 -4.58
C GLU A 54 -3.55 -15.91 -4.81
N ILE A 55 -3.30 -16.54 -5.96
CA ILE A 55 -4.08 -17.69 -6.44
C ILE A 55 -4.04 -18.91 -5.53
N ASN A 56 -2.97 -19.09 -4.76
CA ASN A 56 -2.79 -20.24 -3.87
C ASN A 56 -2.74 -19.88 -2.39
N LYS A 57 -3.21 -18.71 -2.01
CA LYS A 57 -3.20 -18.31 -0.60
C LYS A 57 -4.20 -19.15 0.20
N PRO A 58 -3.75 -19.85 1.26
CA PRO A 58 -4.61 -20.76 2.00
C PRO A 58 -5.72 -20.08 2.80
N ASN A 59 -5.54 -18.82 3.18
CA ASN A 59 -6.49 -18.06 3.98
C ASN A 59 -7.31 -17.06 3.16
N GLY A 60 -7.38 -17.28 1.84
CA GLY A 60 -8.12 -16.41 0.94
C GLY A 60 -7.37 -15.16 0.53
N PRO A 61 -8.04 -14.21 -0.13
CA PRO A 61 -7.41 -13.01 -0.64
C PRO A 61 -6.75 -12.17 0.43
N GLY A 62 -5.51 -11.71 0.17
CA GLY A 62 -4.80 -10.80 1.04
C GLY A 62 -5.27 -9.36 0.88
N THR A 63 -4.61 -8.43 1.60
CA THR A 63 -5.01 -7.02 1.61
C THR A 63 -4.91 -6.35 0.25
N HIS A 64 -3.93 -6.73 -0.57
CA HIS A 64 -3.83 -6.22 -1.95
C HIS A 64 -5.03 -6.65 -2.79
N ALA A 65 -5.47 -7.89 -2.66
CA ALA A 65 -6.62 -8.40 -3.43
C ALA A 65 -7.96 -7.84 -2.92
N ARG A 66 -7.98 -7.36 -1.69
CA ARG A 66 -9.16 -6.69 -1.13
C ARG A 66 -9.20 -5.19 -1.48
N GLY A 67 -8.18 -4.68 -2.18
CA GLY A 67 -8.14 -3.30 -2.63
C GLY A 67 -7.78 -2.29 -1.53
N ILE A 68 -7.22 -2.75 -0.41
CA ILE A 68 -6.94 -1.90 0.74
C ILE A 68 -5.44 -1.81 1.09
N ALA A 69 -4.58 -2.20 0.16
CA ALA A 69 -3.14 -2.19 0.40
C ALA A 69 -2.37 -1.62 -0.78
N ALA A 70 -1.23 -1.03 -0.49
CA ALA A 70 -0.26 -0.60 -1.49
C ALA A 70 1.14 -0.76 -0.94
N ASP A 71 2.07 -1.10 -1.84
CA ASP A 71 3.49 -1.09 -1.56
C ASP A 71 4.09 0.16 -2.19
N LEU A 72 4.83 0.92 -1.40
CA LEU A 72 5.44 2.18 -1.82
C LEU A 72 6.95 2.00 -1.88
N LYS A 73 7.55 2.37 -2.99
CA LYS A 73 8.99 2.25 -3.18
C LYS A 73 9.76 3.11 -2.19
N VAL A 74 10.84 2.56 -1.62
CA VAL A 74 11.81 3.33 -0.85
C VAL A 74 13.21 3.03 -1.35
N THR A 75 14.07 4.03 -1.35
CA THR A 75 15.44 3.91 -1.83
C THR A 75 16.48 4.15 -0.75
N ASN A 76 16.07 4.66 0.41
CA ASN A 76 16.99 4.95 1.51
C ASN A 76 16.26 4.97 2.86
N GLY A 77 17.03 5.05 3.93
CA GLY A 77 16.49 5.04 5.28
C GLY A 77 15.70 6.28 5.65
N PHE A 78 16.03 7.42 5.06
CA PHE A 78 15.30 8.66 5.29
C PHE A 78 13.85 8.53 4.80
N GLU A 79 13.67 8.06 3.56
CA GLU A 79 12.33 7.86 3.01
C GLU A 79 11.55 6.83 3.82
N ARG A 80 12.19 5.72 4.18
CA ARG A 80 11.55 4.66 4.97
C ARG A 80 11.06 5.19 6.30
N MET A 81 11.91 5.90 7.03
CA MET A 81 11.56 6.44 8.34
C MET A 81 10.40 7.44 8.23
N ASN A 82 10.44 8.33 7.27
CA ASN A 82 9.41 9.35 7.11
C ASN A 82 8.06 8.77 6.72
N ILE A 83 8.05 7.79 5.82
CA ILE A 83 6.78 7.13 5.44
C ILE A 83 6.16 6.44 6.66
N VAL A 84 6.96 5.67 7.40
CA VAL A 84 6.46 4.96 8.58
C VAL A 84 5.97 5.96 9.64
N HIS A 85 6.77 6.99 9.91
CA HIS A 85 6.43 7.99 10.91
C HIS A 85 5.11 8.70 10.59
N GLU A 86 4.96 9.20 9.36
CA GLU A 86 3.75 9.91 8.97
C GLU A 86 2.54 8.98 8.86
N ALA A 87 2.75 7.73 8.43
CA ALA A 87 1.67 6.74 8.38
C ALA A 87 1.15 6.43 9.78
N LEU A 88 2.05 6.28 10.75
CA LEU A 88 1.65 6.04 12.14
C LEU A 88 0.87 7.23 12.72
N LYS A 89 1.29 8.45 12.40
CA LYS A 89 0.60 9.66 12.87
C LYS A 89 -0.82 9.75 12.35
N MET A 90 -1.07 9.29 11.12
CA MET A 90 -2.41 9.33 10.54
C MET A 90 -3.39 8.39 11.23
N GLY A 91 -2.90 7.25 11.75
CA GLY A 91 -3.74 6.30 12.49
C GLY A 91 -4.71 5.50 11.64
N VAL A 92 -4.68 5.62 10.31
CA VAL A 92 -5.59 4.89 9.41
C VAL A 92 -4.94 3.67 8.77
N PHE A 93 -3.62 3.59 8.78
CA PHE A 93 -2.89 2.44 8.25
C PHE A 93 -2.67 1.44 9.39
N THR A 94 -3.45 0.38 9.39
CA THR A 94 -3.45 -0.63 10.45
C THR A 94 -2.50 -1.80 10.17
N GLY A 95 -2.01 -1.92 8.95
CA GLY A 95 -0.96 -2.89 8.62
C GLY A 95 0.23 -2.17 8.01
N ILE A 96 1.42 -2.35 8.58
CA ILE A 96 2.64 -1.74 8.07
C ILE A 96 3.72 -2.82 7.95
N GLY A 97 4.18 -3.04 6.71
CA GLY A 97 5.27 -3.98 6.45
C GLY A 97 6.52 -3.23 6.02
N VAL A 98 7.64 -3.51 6.67
CA VAL A 98 8.90 -2.81 6.41
C VAL A 98 9.84 -3.71 5.64
N HIS A 99 10.12 -3.34 4.40
CA HIS A 99 11.05 -4.04 3.53
C HIS A 99 12.19 -3.11 3.14
N LYS A 100 13.30 -3.69 2.74
CA LYS A 100 14.47 -2.94 2.28
C LYS A 100 14.13 -1.99 1.12
N ASN A 101 13.26 -2.40 0.22
CA ASN A 101 12.95 -1.68 -1.02
C ASN A 101 11.57 -1.04 -1.07
N PHE A 102 10.71 -1.33 -0.11
CA PHE A 102 9.36 -0.77 -0.08
C PHE A 102 8.77 -0.76 1.34
N ILE A 103 7.73 0.02 1.49
CA ILE A 103 6.88 -0.03 2.69
C ILE A 103 5.50 -0.49 2.22
N HIS A 104 4.99 -1.56 2.83
CA HIS A 104 3.61 -2.00 2.65
C HIS A 104 2.73 -1.26 3.64
N LEU A 105 1.64 -0.67 3.14
CA LEU A 105 0.63 -0.02 3.99
C LEU A 105 -0.73 -0.60 3.64
N ASP A 106 -1.52 -0.95 4.66
CA ASP A 106 -2.89 -1.38 4.44
C ASP A 106 -3.83 -0.85 5.52
N MET A 107 -5.12 -0.96 5.22
CA MET A 107 -6.20 -0.47 6.08
C MET A 107 -7.04 -1.66 6.56
N ARG A 108 -6.38 -2.75 7.01
CA ARG A 108 -7.09 -3.95 7.48
C ARG A 108 -7.95 -3.65 8.68
N ASP A 109 -9.06 -4.37 8.78
CA ASP A 109 -10.00 -4.23 9.89
C ASP A 109 -9.59 -5.18 11.02
N SER A 110 -8.55 -4.80 11.73
CA SER A 110 -8.01 -5.60 12.83
C SER A 110 -7.16 -4.73 13.75
N THR A 111 -6.64 -5.32 14.81
CA THR A 111 -5.65 -4.67 15.66
C THR A 111 -4.46 -4.24 14.81
N PRO A 112 -3.96 -3.02 14.98
CA PRO A 112 -2.80 -2.57 14.21
C PRO A 112 -1.58 -3.45 14.42
N VAL A 113 -0.90 -3.79 13.32
CA VAL A 113 0.27 -4.66 13.35
C VAL A 113 1.36 -4.10 12.44
N MET A 114 2.60 -4.39 12.81
CA MET A 114 3.76 -4.07 11.97
C MET A 114 4.64 -5.31 11.88
N TRP A 115 5.23 -5.53 10.71
CA TRP A 115 6.14 -6.66 10.51
C TRP A 115 7.30 -6.22 9.63
N SER A 116 8.35 -7.04 9.64
CA SER A 116 9.48 -6.87 8.74
C SER A 116 9.54 -8.06 7.79
N TYR A 117 10.12 -7.83 6.63
CA TYR A 117 10.35 -8.90 5.66
C TYR A 117 11.80 -9.36 5.79
N TYR A 118 12.00 -10.66 5.70
CA TYR A 118 13.32 -11.25 5.73
C TYR A 118 13.76 -11.51 4.30
N SER A 119 14.55 -10.61 3.77
CA SER A 119 15.15 -10.60 2.44
C SER A 119 14.18 -10.73 1.29
#